data_a462ff1430bd3e6e54990c7e46bafec6
#
_entry.id   a462ff1430bd3e6e54990c7e46bafec6
#
_cell.length_a   1.000
_cell.length_b   1.000
_cell.length_c   1.000
_cell.angle_alpha   90.00
_cell.angle_beta   90.00
_cell.angle_gamma   90.00
#
_symmetry.space_group_name_H-M   'P 1'
#
loop_
_entity.id
_entity.type
_entity.pdbx_description
1 polymer ?
#
loop_
_entity_poly.entity_id
_entity_poly.type
_entity_poly.pdbx_seq_one_letter_code
_entity_poly.pdbx_strand_id
1 'polypeptide(L)'
;MLSLLPVALSGFAPSHASPVLRPISDFDLGGVPVGDIPWPTALFAAFTYDRGLVLGTYARFAYNATSGIATTVSGGVAGDTQVPYLDSIAIDGFPPARSAAAHGPIFEADGYLVTLTAHDDPTGLIEIRSEMARLVTIELPPSATNISLLSAPGLDRASTVSFTSDGEEARLFLGAGSFNVTGTRVLAAMASPDLLVFKSVPPASTNKAEWRAVLDAISAGQVVAELDLVATSDGHWMQNPARYRIDVAAWPLAVRPRAARMQVDSLRSGGAIVLFAFDPRTMPINGSDQISVSANGKALNRSDDTLTLFYTFDSVARNASYTMLPLPGTVMAVYLPSLAAVSIDIVSLPPAAPAPAFDAGSEAAVIAALAIVSVAAARMLRRKPT
;
A
#
# COMPACT_ATOMS: atom_id res chain seq x y z
N MET A 1 -23.70 63.28 7.18
CA MET A 1 -22.59 62.61 7.88
C MET A 1 -23.04 61.21 8.24
N LEU A 2 -22.76 60.22 7.39
CA LEU A 2 -22.99 58.80 7.69
C LEU A 2 -21.65 58.19 8.10
N SER A 3 -21.61 57.68 9.31
CA SER A 3 -20.46 56.99 9.88
C SER A 3 -20.52 55.52 9.42
N LEU A 4 -19.55 55.11 8.62
CA LEU A 4 -19.30 53.70 8.25
C LEU A 4 -18.44 53.06 9.35
N LEU A 5 -19.02 52.12 10.08
CA LEU A 5 -18.30 51.19 10.96
C LEU A 5 -17.60 50.10 10.13
N PRO A 6 -16.33 49.80 10.37
CA PRO A 6 -15.66 48.69 9.74
C PRO A 6 -16.10 47.38 10.40
N VAL A 7 -16.68 46.48 9.61
CA VAL A 7 -16.90 45.09 10.01
C VAL A 7 -15.55 44.37 9.97
N ALA A 8 -15.03 44.03 11.16
CA ALA A 8 -13.88 43.14 11.27
C ALA A 8 -14.27 41.72 10.86
N LEU A 9 -13.84 41.29 9.68
CA LEU A 9 -13.82 39.89 9.28
C LEU A 9 -12.77 39.18 10.12
N SER A 10 -13.20 38.50 11.19
CA SER A 10 -12.38 37.53 11.90
C SER A 10 -12.14 36.34 10.96
N GLY A 11 -10.94 36.31 10.35
CA GLY A 11 -10.48 35.22 9.56
C GLY A 11 -10.35 33.96 10.45
N PHE A 12 -11.24 33.00 10.26
CA PHE A 12 -10.99 31.61 10.65
C PHE A 12 -9.90 31.08 9.70
N ALA A 13 -8.66 31.11 10.16
CA ALA A 13 -7.63 30.28 9.58
C ALA A 13 -7.92 28.83 10.00
N PRO A 14 -8.19 27.90 9.07
CA PRO A 14 -8.22 26.50 9.42
C PRO A 14 -6.78 26.10 9.78
N SER A 15 -6.53 25.84 11.05
CA SER A 15 -5.31 25.17 11.48
C SER A 15 -5.40 23.69 11.06
N HIS A 16 -5.22 23.44 9.78
CA HIS A 16 -4.89 22.10 9.32
C HIS A 16 -3.42 21.87 9.66
N ALA A 17 -3.18 21.39 10.88
CA ALA A 17 -1.94 20.71 11.16
C ALA A 17 -1.89 19.55 10.19
N SER A 18 -1.03 19.63 9.16
CA SER A 18 -0.66 18.47 8.37
C SER A 18 -0.32 17.36 9.37
N PRO A 19 -0.84 16.13 9.20
CA PRO A 19 -0.44 15.06 10.08
C PRO A 19 1.08 14.96 9.99
N VAL A 20 1.74 15.33 11.09
CA VAL A 20 3.18 15.17 11.24
C VAL A 20 3.40 13.67 11.08
N LEU A 21 4.00 13.28 9.95
CA LEU A 21 4.43 11.90 9.74
C LEU A 21 5.43 11.62 10.86
N ARG A 22 4.96 10.83 11.85
CA ARG A 22 5.85 10.38 12.91
C ARG A 22 6.92 9.50 12.28
N PRO A 23 8.19 9.64 12.65
CA PRO A 23 9.22 8.71 12.24
C PRO A 23 8.77 7.29 12.62
N ILE A 24 9.09 6.32 11.78
CA ILE A 24 8.71 4.90 11.91
C ILE A 24 9.16 4.31 13.26
N SER A 25 10.20 4.90 13.88
CA SER A 25 10.73 4.55 15.20
C SER A 25 9.75 4.68 16.38
N ASP A 26 8.65 5.41 16.25
CA ASP A 26 7.73 5.69 17.37
C ASP A 26 6.63 4.62 17.55
N PHE A 27 6.60 3.59 16.70
CA PHE A 27 5.64 2.51 16.80
C PHE A 27 6.28 1.25 17.39
N ASP A 28 6.23 1.12 18.70
CA ASP A 28 6.55 -0.13 19.39
C ASP A 28 5.40 -1.14 19.16
N LEU A 29 5.53 -1.96 18.15
CA LEU A 29 4.55 -2.97 17.76
C LEU A 29 4.87 -4.33 18.38
N GLY A 30 5.23 -4.38 19.65
CA GLY A 30 5.36 -5.57 20.48
C GLY A 30 5.93 -6.80 19.76
N GLY A 31 7.23 -7.05 19.89
CA GLY A 31 7.94 -8.12 19.18
C GLY A 31 7.29 -9.51 19.35
N VAL A 32 6.87 -10.07 18.24
CA VAL A 32 6.55 -11.51 18.12
C VAL A 32 7.68 -12.17 17.35
N PRO A 33 8.30 -13.26 17.84
CA PRO A 33 9.37 -13.95 17.14
C PRO A 33 8.89 -14.40 15.75
N VAL A 34 9.60 -13.99 14.71
CA VAL A 34 9.35 -14.42 13.33
C VAL A 34 10.23 -15.63 13.07
N GLY A 35 9.62 -16.80 12.84
CA GLY A 35 10.34 -18.00 12.45
C GLY A 35 10.99 -17.86 11.07
N ASP A 36 12.07 -18.63 10.85
CA ASP A 36 12.79 -18.67 9.58
C ASP A 36 11.88 -19.19 8.44
N ILE A 37 11.41 -18.29 7.59
CA ILE A 37 10.73 -18.62 6.34
C ILE A 37 11.78 -18.48 5.22
N PRO A 38 12.01 -19.54 4.41
CA PRO A 38 12.99 -19.47 3.35
C PRO A 38 12.61 -18.44 2.29
N TRP A 39 13.52 -17.49 2.03
CA TRP A 39 13.45 -16.63 0.85
C TRP A 39 13.62 -17.50 -0.42
N PRO A 40 12.71 -17.56 -1.37
CA PRO A 40 12.38 -16.51 -2.35
C PRO A 40 10.86 -16.34 -2.60
N THR A 41 10.01 -16.73 -1.69
CA THR A 41 8.56 -16.57 -1.83
C THR A 41 8.03 -15.28 -1.18
N ALA A 42 8.91 -14.45 -0.66
CA ALA A 42 8.55 -13.20 -0.03
C ALA A 42 8.17 -12.15 -1.10
N LEU A 43 7.07 -11.45 -0.88
CA LEU A 43 6.68 -10.31 -1.70
C LEU A 43 7.69 -9.15 -1.58
N PHE A 44 8.44 -9.11 -0.47
CA PHE A 44 9.45 -8.10 -0.19
C PHE A 44 10.78 -8.76 0.16
N ALA A 45 11.87 -8.18 -0.34
CA ALA A 45 13.22 -8.58 0.00
C ALA A 45 13.93 -7.45 0.77
N ALA A 46 15.18 -7.65 1.15
CA ALA A 46 15.92 -6.64 1.92
C ALA A 46 16.98 -5.96 1.05
N PHE A 47 17.01 -4.64 1.09
CA PHE A 47 18.10 -3.86 0.54
C PHE A 47 19.38 -3.96 1.37
N THR A 48 20.50 -3.89 0.67
CA THR A 48 21.78 -3.49 1.25
C THR A 48 22.19 -2.15 0.64
N TYR A 49 22.75 -1.26 1.45
CA TYR A 49 23.29 0.03 1.00
C TYR A 49 24.75 0.14 1.40
N ASP A 50 25.63 0.12 0.41
CA ASP A 50 27.07 0.27 0.61
C ASP A 50 27.67 1.15 -0.48
N ARG A 51 28.44 2.18 -0.10
CA ARG A 51 29.22 3.07 -0.99
C ARG A 51 28.42 3.63 -2.17
N GLY A 52 27.16 3.98 -1.93
CA GLY A 52 26.30 4.51 -2.97
C GLY A 52 25.60 3.47 -3.84
N LEU A 53 25.76 2.18 -3.56
CA LEU A 53 25.02 1.11 -4.22
C LEU A 53 23.86 0.65 -3.34
N VAL A 54 22.66 0.66 -3.89
CA VAL A 54 21.46 0.10 -3.30
C VAL A 54 21.16 -1.20 -4.03
N LEU A 55 21.30 -2.32 -3.34
CA LEU A 55 21.21 -3.65 -3.92
C LEU A 55 20.08 -4.41 -3.21
N GLY A 56 19.03 -4.68 -3.94
CA GLY A 56 17.91 -5.53 -3.52
C GLY A 56 17.82 -6.78 -4.40
N THR A 57 16.83 -7.60 -4.08
CA THR A 57 16.48 -8.77 -4.89
C THR A 57 15.71 -8.35 -6.13
N TYR A 58 14.77 -7.43 -5.98
CA TYR A 58 13.86 -6.97 -7.04
C TYR A 58 14.31 -5.64 -7.64
N ALA A 59 14.84 -4.72 -6.83
CA ALA A 59 15.25 -3.40 -7.29
C ALA A 59 16.72 -3.13 -6.99
N ARG A 60 17.39 -2.44 -7.92
CA ARG A 60 18.80 -2.05 -7.78
C ARG A 60 19.03 -0.70 -8.42
N PHE A 61 19.88 0.12 -7.79
CA PHE A 61 20.29 1.41 -8.33
C PHE A 61 21.55 1.92 -7.62
N ALA A 62 22.24 2.87 -8.25
CA ALA A 62 23.25 3.65 -7.56
C ALA A 62 22.63 4.96 -7.05
N TYR A 63 22.99 5.38 -5.86
CA TYR A 63 22.51 6.62 -5.23
C TYR A 63 23.66 7.49 -4.76
N ASN A 64 23.72 8.72 -5.26
CA ASN A 64 24.70 9.70 -4.83
C ASN A 64 24.07 10.61 -3.76
N ALA A 65 24.43 10.38 -2.49
CA ALA A 65 23.90 11.14 -1.36
C ALA A 65 24.26 12.63 -1.39
N THR A 66 25.32 13.03 -2.13
CA THR A 66 25.73 14.42 -2.23
C THR A 66 24.86 15.22 -3.21
N SER A 67 24.48 14.61 -4.33
CA SER A 67 23.67 15.25 -5.38
C SER A 67 22.19 14.87 -5.35
N GLY A 68 21.82 13.82 -4.60
CA GLY A 68 20.46 13.28 -4.60
C GLY A 68 20.07 12.60 -5.91
N ILE A 69 21.08 12.15 -6.70
CA ILE A 69 20.84 11.51 -7.99
C ILE A 69 20.85 9.99 -7.80
N ALA A 70 19.76 9.34 -8.20
CA ALA A 70 19.70 7.90 -8.40
C ALA A 70 20.00 7.58 -9.88
N THR A 71 20.79 6.56 -10.14
CA THR A 71 21.15 6.14 -11.52
C THR A 71 21.01 4.64 -11.69
N THR A 72 20.86 4.21 -12.95
CA THR A 72 20.77 2.80 -13.32
C THR A 72 19.72 2.02 -12.52
N VAL A 73 18.51 2.61 -12.40
CA VAL A 73 17.38 1.94 -11.73
C VAL A 73 16.93 0.77 -12.58
N SER A 74 17.04 -0.41 -12.03
CA SER A 74 16.63 -1.65 -12.69
C SER A 74 15.77 -2.50 -11.76
N GLY A 75 14.86 -3.27 -12.36
CA GLY A 75 14.00 -4.21 -11.68
C GLY A 75 14.13 -5.62 -12.25
N GLY A 76 13.74 -6.62 -11.47
CA GLY A 76 13.79 -8.02 -11.83
C GLY A 76 14.00 -8.91 -10.63
N VAL A 77 14.20 -10.21 -10.82
CA VAL A 77 14.57 -11.13 -9.77
C VAL A 77 16.08 -11.35 -9.79
N ALA A 78 16.71 -11.41 -8.61
CA ALA A 78 18.15 -11.67 -8.53
C ALA A 78 18.52 -12.98 -9.24
N GLY A 79 19.46 -12.89 -10.20
CA GLY A 79 19.88 -14.01 -11.05
C GLY A 79 19.18 -14.09 -12.41
N ASP A 80 18.07 -13.39 -12.59
CA ASP A 80 17.39 -13.27 -13.88
C ASP A 80 17.76 -11.97 -14.60
N THR A 81 17.23 -11.80 -15.81
CA THR A 81 17.44 -10.60 -16.61
C THR A 81 16.91 -9.38 -15.85
N GLN A 82 17.79 -8.44 -15.57
CA GLN A 82 17.43 -7.15 -15.00
C GLN A 82 16.90 -6.25 -16.11
N VAL A 83 15.71 -5.67 -15.91
CA VAL A 83 15.12 -4.69 -16.82
C VAL A 83 15.56 -3.29 -16.39
N PRO A 84 16.28 -2.53 -17.24
CA PRO A 84 16.61 -1.15 -16.94
C PRO A 84 15.35 -0.30 -17.12
N TYR A 85 14.87 0.31 -16.05
CA TYR A 85 13.69 1.17 -16.13
C TYR A 85 14.02 2.65 -16.22
N LEU A 86 15.02 3.11 -15.47
CA LEU A 86 15.40 4.52 -15.45
C LEU A 86 16.92 4.62 -15.48
N ASP A 87 17.46 5.43 -16.40
CA ASP A 87 18.89 5.73 -16.44
C ASP A 87 19.27 6.66 -15.30
N SER A 88 18.41 7.65 -15.00
CA SER A 88 18.62 8.52 -13.84
C SER A 88 17.35 9.18 -13.36
N ILE A 89 17.38 9.52 -12.06
CA ILE A 89 16.44 10.43 -11.41
C ILE A 89 17.26 11.53 -10.73
N ALA A 90 17.08 12.78 -11.14
CA ALA A 90 17.73 13.93 -10.54
C ALA A 90 16.69 14.92 -10.03
N ILE A 91 16.78 15.27 -8.74
CA ILE A 91 15.87 16.20 -8.08
C ILE A 91 16.56 17.56 -7.98
N ASP A 92 15.99 18.56 -8.63
CA ASP A 92 16.57 19.92 -8.61
C ASP A 92 16.53 20.50 -7.18
N GLY A 93 17.67 21.12 -6.81
CA GLY A 93 17.84 21.70 -5.48
C GLY A 93 17.75 20.66 -4.33
N PHE A 94 17.98 19.38 -4.62
CA PHE A 94 18.15 18.37 -3.58
C PHE A 94 19.47 18.68 -2.84
N PRO A 95 19.42 19.13 -1.58
CA PRO A 95 20.65 19.33 -0.81
C PRO A 95 21.28 17.96 -0.50
N PRO A 96 22.56 17.91 -0.09
CA PRO A 96 23.14 16.68 0.39
C PRO A 96 22.18 15.95 1.32
N ALA A 97 21.97 14.67 1.11
CA ALA A 97 21.08 13.88 1.94
C ALA A 97 21.48 14.01 3.40
N ARG A 98 20.52 14.29 4.27
CA ARG A 98 20.74 14.30 5.72
C ARG A 98 20.98 12.89 6.22
N SER A 99 20.30 11.93 5.61
CA SER A 99 20.45 10.50 5.84
C SER A 99 20.22 9.75 4.53
N ALA A 100 20.89 8.61 4.39
CA ALA A 100 20.60 7.63 3.35
C ALA A 100 20.89 6.26 3.96
N ALA A 101 19.87 5.40 4.03
CA ALA A 101 20.00 4.10 4.69
C ALA A 101 19.04 3.07 4.08
N ALA A 102 19.40 1.79 4.21
CA ALA A 102 18.52 0.67 3.92
C ALA A 102 18.00 0.09 5.24
N HIS A 103 16.71 -0.12 5.32
CA HIS A 103 16.01 -0.69 6.47
C HIS A 103 15.11 -1.83 5.99
N GLY A 104 15.62 -3.08 6.01
CA GLY A 104 14.88 -4.20 5.44
C GLY A 104 14.54 -3.97 3.96
N PRO A 105 13.26 -4.05 3.56
CA PRO A 105 12.86 -3.87 2.16
C PRO A 105 12.79 -2.41 1.69
N ILE A 106 13.18 -1.47 2.52
CA ILE A 106 13.07 -0.04 2.23
C ILE A 106 14.46 0.59 2.19
N PHE A 107 14.73 1.35 1.14
CA PHE A 107 15.79 2.34 1.11
C PHE A 107 15.16 3.73 1.21
N GLU A 108 15.69 4.56 2.11
CA GLU A 108 15.23 5.92 2.30
C GLU A 108 16.40 6.89 2.25
N ALA A 109 16.21 8.00 1.56
CA ALA A 109 17.13 9.12 1.55
C ALA A 109 16.37 10.41 1.83
N ASP A 110 16.73 11.03 2.95
CA ASP A 110 16.12 12.29 3.40
C ASP A 110 16.96 13.48 3.00
N GLY A 111 16.33 14.41 2.31
CA GLY A 111 16.84 15.75 2.05
C GLY A 111 16.12 16.82 2.88
N TYR A 112 16.30 18.08 2.50
CA TYR A 112 15.53 19.17 3.08
C TYR A 112 14.15 19.25 2.41
N LEU A 113 13.09 18.91 3.14
CA LEU A 113 11.70 18.91 2.64
C LEU A 113 11.48 18.03 1.40
N VAL A 114 12.29 17.00 1.25
CA VAL A 114 12.14 16.00 0.20
C VAL A 114 12.69 14.67 0.68
N THR A 115 11.96 13.59 0.38
CA THR A 115 12.36 12.21 0.70
C THR A 115 12.26 11.39 -0.57
N LEU A 116 13.26 10.55 -0.82
CA LEU A 116 13.22 9.49 -1.82
C LEU A 116 13.15 8.16 -1.07
N THR A 117 12.13 7.37 -1.37
CA THR A 117 11.94 6.03 -0.81
C THR A 117 11.87 5.01 -1.94
N ALA A 118 12.58 3.90 -1.82
CA ALA A 118 12.49 2.78 -2.75
C ALA A 118 12.12 1.51 -1.99
N HIS A 119 11.37 0.63 -2.65
CA HIS A 119 10.91 -0.65 -2.11
C HIS A 119 11.57 -1.81 -2.85
N ASP A 120 12.11 -2.78 -2.13
CA ASP A 120 12.58 -4.03 -2.72
C ASP A 120 11.43 -5.01 -2.86
N ASP A 121 10.52 -4.68 -3.76
CA ASP A 121 9.36 -5.45 -4.16
C ASP A 121 9.38 -5.73 -5.67
N PRO A 122 8.58 -6.70 -6.17
CA PRO A 122 8.57 -7.05 -7.59
C PRO A 122 8.22 -5.91 -8.54
N THR A 123 7.59 -4.85 -8.07
CA THR A 123 7.21 -3.68 -8.88
C THR A 123 8.29 -2.61 -8.93
N GLY A 124 9.34 -2.73 -8.08
CA GLY A 124 10.44 -1.78 -8.01
C GLY A 124 9.99 -0.35 -7.67
N LEU A 125 9.00 -0.23 -6.78
CA LEU A 125 8.37 1.04 -6.44
C LEU A 125 9.39 2.05 -5.90
N ILE A 126 9.37 3.26 -6.46
CA ILE A 126 10.13 4.43 -5.96
C ILE A 126 9.16 5.58 -5.75
N GLU A 127 9.17 6.18 -4.57
CA GLU A 127 8.40 7.38 -4.25
C GLU A 127 9.35 8.55 -3.96
N ILE A 128 9.09 9.70 -4.56
CA ILE A 128 9.69 10.98 -4.21
C ILE A 128 8.58 11.84 -3.64
N ARG A 129 8.74 12.27 -2.41
CA ARG A 129 7.81 13.17 -1.72
C ARG A 129 8.49 14.50 -1.49
N SER A 130 7.83 15.59 -1.82
CA SER A 130 8.35 16.94 -1.60
C SER A 130 7.29 17.85 -0.99
N GLU A 131 7.69 18.58 0.04
CA GLU A 131 6.88 19.64 0.66
C GLU A 131 7.01 20.97 -0.09
N MET A 132 7.89 21.05 -1.08
CA MET A 132 8.12 22.23 -1.90
C MET A 132 7.97 21.90 -3.38
N ALA A 133 7.59 22.89 -4.19
CA ALA A 133 7.63 22.75 -5.64
C ALA A 133 9.05 22.44 -6.11
N ARG A 134 9.20 21.44 -6.97
CA ARG A 134 10.51 20.98 -7.49
C ARG A 134 10.39 20.52 -8.93
N LEU A 135 11.51 20.59 -9.62
CA LEU A 135 11.68 19.93 -10.91
C LEU A 135 12.45 18.62 -10.69
N VAL A 136 11.88 17.52 -11.15
CA VAL A 136 12.55 16.22 -11.17
C VAL A 136 12.80 15.86 -12.64
N THR A 137 14.07 15.65 -12.98
CA THR A 137 14.47 15.17 -14.30
C THR A 137 14.68 13.66 -14.24
N ILE A 138 14.02 12.94 -15.12
CA ILE A 138 14.13 11.49 -15.25
C ILE A 138 14.59 11.20 -16.67
N GLU A 139 15.69 10.46 -16.81
CA GLU A 139 16.12 9.93 -18.08
C GLU A 139 15.70 8.46 -18.16
N LEU A 140 14.91 8.14 -19.17
CA LEU A 140 14.55 6.76 -19.48
C LEU A 140 15.67 6.10 -20.26
N PRO A 141 15.85 4.77 -20.18
CA PRO A 141 16.90 4.08 -20.93
C PRO A 141 16.65 4.19 -22.46
N PRO A 142 17.69 4.04 -23.28
CA PRO A 142 17.55 4.07 -24.74
C PRO A 142 16.63 2.98 -25.29
N SER A 143 16.42 1.88 -24.54
CA SER A 143 15.47 0.81 -24.86
C SER A 143 14.01 1.21 -24.60
N ALA A 144 13.75 2.34 -23.97
CA ALA A 144 12.39 2.79 -23.67
C ALA A 144 11.61 3.12 -24.96
N THR A 145 10.45 2.51 -25.07
CA THR A 145 9.51 2.65 -26.20
C THR A 145 8.10 2.94 -25.70
N ASN A 146 7.18 3.23 -26.61
CA ASN A 146 5.76 3.49 -26.30
C ASN A 146 5.55 4.57 -25.23
N ILE A 147 6.44 5.58 -25.22
CA ILE A 147 6.37 6.65 -24.21
C ILE A 147 5.11 7.49 -24.50
N SER A 148 4.23 7.59 -23.54
CA SER A 148 2.96 8.31 -23.66
C SER A 148 2.61 9.09 -22.41
N LEU A 149 1.97 10.24 -22.60
CA LEU A 149 1.42 11.06 -21.53
C LEU A 149 -0.06 10.73 -21.38
N LEU A 150 -0.46 10.41 -20.16
CA LEU A 150 -1.85 10.10 -19.81
C LEU A 150 -2.36 11.14 -18.80
N SER A 151 -3.62 11.55 -18.99
CA SER A 151 -4.32 12.40 -18.03
C SER A 151 -5.36 11.57 -17.30
N ALA A 152 -5.45 11.73 -15.99
CA ALA A 152 -6.56 11.15 -15.24
C ALA A 152 -7.90 11.80 -15.67
N PRO A 153 -9.01 11.06 -15.64
CA PRO A 153 -10.32 11.60 -15.97
C PRO A 153 -10.63 12.87 -15.16
N GLY A 154 -11.05 13.93 -15.85
CA GLY A 154 -11.36 15.21 -15.22
C GLY A 154 -10.16 16.08 -14.84
N LEU A 155 -8.95 15.72 -15.25
CA LEU A 155 -7.75 16.55 -15.11
C LEU A 155 -7.30 17.05 -16.49
N ASP A 156 -7.13 18.37 -16.61
CA ASP A 156 -6.62 19.03 -17.84
C ASP A 156 -5.08 18.94 -17.96
N ARG A 157 -4.44 18.07 -17.18
CA ARG A 157 -2.99 17.93 -17.13
C ARG A 157 -2.57 16.46 -17.22
N ALA A 158 -1.42 16.23 -17.83
CA ALA A 158 -0.79 14.92 -17.83
C ALA A 158 -0.23 14.62 -16.43
N SER A 159 -0.79 13.62 -15.78
CA SER A 159 -0.39 13.17 -14.44
C SER A 159 0.30 11.80 -14.44
N THR A 160 0.40 11.16 -15.60
CA THR A 160 1.04 9.86 -15.76
C THR A 160 1.89 9.82 -17.02
N VAL A 161 3.08 9.23 -16.93
CA VAL A 161 3.89 8.82 -18.08
C VAL A 161 3.91 7.29 -18.10
N SER A 162 3.46 6.71 -19.20
CA SER A 162 3.57 5.26 -19.44
C SER A 162 4.66 5.00 -20.47
N PHE A 163 5.45 3.96 -20.27
CA PHE A 163 6.49 3.53 -21.20
C PHE A 163 6.74 2.03 -21.06
N THR A 164 7.45 1.48 -22.05
CA THR A 164 7.89 0.08 -22.06
C THR A 164 9.42 0.05 -22.14
N SER A 165 10.08 -0.70 -21.28
CA SER A 165 11.51 -0.94 -21.32
C SER A 165 11.77 -2.43 -21.39
N ASP A 166 12.54 -2.87 -22.40
CA ASP A 166 12.82 -4.28 -22.67
C ASP A 166 11.59 -5.19 -22.64
N GLY A 167 10.45 -4.67 -23.14
CA GLY A 167 9.16 -5.39 -23.21
C GLY A 167 8.32 -5.30 -21.94
N GLU A 168 8.81 -4.70 -20.86
CA GLU A 168 8.08 -4.55 -19.61
C GLU A 168 7.51 -3.14 -19.44
N GLU A 169 6.25 -3.07 -19.06
CA GLU A 169 5.54 -1.81 -18.85
C GLU A 169 5.88 -1.19 -17.49
N ALA A 170 6.08 0.12 -17.50
CA ALA A 170 6.28 0.91 -16.29
C ALA A 170 5.59 2.27 -16.40
N ARG A 171 5.34 2.89 -15.25
CA ARG A 171 4.69 4.20 -15.19
C ARG A 171 5.30 5.09 -14.12
N LEU A 172 5.23 6.39 -14.41
CA LEU A 172 5.47 7.47 -13.47
C LEU A 172 4.14 8.15 -13.19
N PHE A 173 3.82 8.35 -11.93
CA PHE A 173 2.59 9.01 -11.47
C PHE A 173 2.95 10.28 -10.70
N LEU A 174 2.21 11.35 -10.92
CA LEU A 174 2.42 12.64 -10.26
C LEU A 174 1.14 13.09 -9.57
N GLY A 175 1.22 13.38 -8.28
CA GLY A 175 0.05 13.69 -7.45
C GLY A 175 -0.66 14.98 -7.84
N ALA A 176 0.06 16.08 -7.97
CA ALA A 176 -0.52 17.40 -8.22
C ALA A 176 0.12 18.19 -9.37
N GLY A 177 1.36 17.89 -9.74
CA GLY A 177 2.12 18.58 -10.76
C GLY A 177 1.76 18.22 -12.20
N SER A 178 2.71 18.35 -13.11
CA SER A 178 2.57 17.98 -14.53
C SER A 178 3.85 17.42 -15.11
N PHE A 179 3.70 16.54 -16.10
CA PHE A 179 4.82 16.02 -16.87
C PHE A 179 5.02 16.75 -18.20
N ASN A 180 6.28 16.82 -18.61
CA ASN A 180 6.68 17.14 -19.98
C ASN A 180 7.67 16.06 -20.45
N VAL A 181 7.49 15.57 -21.69
CA VAL A 181 8.32 14.50 -22.25
C VAL A 181 8.95 14.97 -23.56
N THR A 182 10.26 14.77 -23.68
CA THR A 182 11.02 15.09 -24.89
C THR A 182 11.99 13.93 -25.16
N GLY A 183 11.66 13.10 -26.15
CA GLY A 183 12.39 11.86 -26.39
C GLY A 183 12.31 10.92 -25.19
N THR A 184 13.45 10.51 -24.64
CA THR A 184 13.56 9.70 -23.42
C THR A 184 13.62 10.52 -22.14
N ARG A 185 13.62 11.84 -22.25
CA ARG A 185 13.68 12.73 -21.09
C ARG A 185 12.29 13.09 -20.60
N VAL A 186 12.02 12.83 -19.34
CA VAL A 186 10.80 13.18 -18.63
C VAL A 186 11.11 14.27 -17.60
N LEU A 187 10.39 15.38 -17.66
CA LEU A 187 10.44 16.44 -16.67
C LEU A 187 9.15 16.39 -15.85
N ALA A 188 9.26 16.16 -14.55
CA ALA A 188 8.15 16.23 -13.60
C ALA A 188 8.22 17.55 -12.85
N ALA A 189 7.28 18.46 -13.13
CA ALA A 189 7.12 19.69 -12.37
C ALA A 189 6.20 19.42 -11.17
N MET A 190 6.79 19.07 -10.04
CA MET A 190 6.08 18.81 -8.78
C MET A 190 5.52 20.12 -8.21
N ALA A 191 4.27 20.08 -7.74
CA ALA A 191 3.64 21.17 -7.00
C ALA A 191 4.19 21.28 -5.56
N SER A 192 3.50 21.99 -4.67
CA SER A 192 3.85 22.09 -3.25
C SER A 192 2.57 21.94 -2.40
N PRO A 193 2.44 20.89 -1.59
CA PRO A 193 3.23 19.64 -1.58
C PRO A 193 2.91 18.73 -2.77
N ASP A 194 3.79 17.77 -3.09
CA ASP A 194 3.55 16.79 -4.14
C ASP A 194 4.28 15.46 -3.91
N LEU A 195 3.91 14.47 -4.72
CA LEU A 195 4.56 13.17 -4.78
C LEU A 195 4.72 12.73 -6.24
N LEU A 196 5.82 12.03 -6.49
CA LEU A 196 6.13 11.37 -7.76
C LEU A 196 6.39 9.90 -7.44
N VAL A 197 5.67 8.99 -8.10
CA VAL A 197 5.82 7.55 -7.89
C VAL A 197 6.19 6.88 -9.20
N PHE A 198 7.19 6.02 -9.14
CA PHE A 198 7.51 5.05 -10.19
C PHE A 198 7.01 3.67 -9.76
N LYS A 199 6.41 2.93 -10.70
CA LYS A 199 5.98 1.53 -10.51
C LYS A 199 5.98 0.79 -11.83
N SER A 200 6.42 -0.47 -11.83
CA SER A 200 6.45 -1.33 -13.01
C SER A 200 5.52 -2.53 -12.89
N VAL A 201 5.21 -3.14 -14.03
CA VAL A 201 4.72 -4.52 -14.07
C VAL A 201 5.89 -5.43 -13.73
N PRO A 202 5.76 -6.35 -12.75
CA PRO A 202 6.85 -7.26 -12.41
C PRO A 202 7.30 -8.10 -13.60
N PRO A 203 8.59 -8.11 -13.97
CA PRO A 203 9.08 -8.82 -15.16
C PRO A 203 8.79 -10.33 -15.14
N ALA A 204 8.95 -10.95 -13.97
CA ALA A 204 8.73 -12.39 -13.79
C ALA A 204 7.25 -12.76 -13.55
N SER A 205 6.32 -11.79 -13.59
CA SER A 205 4.91 -12.08 -13.33
C SER A 205 4.23 -12.81 -14.48
N THR A 206 3.50 -13.87 -14.16
CA THR A 206 2.56 -14.53 -15.07
C THR A 206 1.22 -13.79 -15.17
N ASN A 207 0.94 -12.89 -14.23
CA ASN A 207 -0.33 -12.18 -14.12
C ASN A 207 -0.18 -10.70 -14.56
N LYS A 208 0.43 -10.49 -15.73
CA LYS A 208 0.70 -9.13 -16.24
C LYS A 208 -0.56 -8.31 -16.51
N ALA A 209 -1.68 -8.96 -16.84
CA ALA A 209 -2.94 -8.27 -17.10
C ALA A 209 -3.50 -7.62 -15.85
N GLU A 210 -3.43 -8.29 -14.71
CA GLU A 210 -3.88 -7.80 -13.42
C GLU A 210 -3.00 -6.64 -12.93
N TRP A 211 -1.68 -6.76 -13.12
CA TRP A 211 -0.76 -5.66 -12.81
C TRP A 211 -1.02 -4.42 -13.67
N ARG A 212 -1.29 -4.60 -14.96
CA ARG A 212 -1.68 -3.49 -15.84
C ARG A 212 -2.98 -2.84 -15.38
N ALA A 213 -3.97 -3.64 -14.97
CA ALA A 213 -5.22 -3.10 -14.42
C ALA A 213 -4.98 -2.27 -13.15
N VAL A 214 -4.05 -2.68 -12.28
CA VAL A 214 -3.63 -1.87 -11.13
C VAL A 214 -3.00 -0.55 -11.58
N LEU A 215 -2.05 -0.58 -12.53
CA LEU A 215 -1.42 0.64 -13.05
C LEU A 215 -2.44 1.56 -13.74
N ASP A 216 -3.40 1.00 -14.50
CA ASP A 216 -4.49 1.75 -15.11
C ASP A 216 -5.37 2.43 -14.05
N ALA A 217 -5.70 1.71 -12.99
CA ALA A 217 -6.51 2.24 -11.89
C ALA A 217 -5.78 3.33 -11.09
N ILE A 218 -4.45 3.23 -10.93
CA ILE A 218 -3.63 4.32 -10.36
C ILE A 218 -3.66 5.52 -11.29
N SER A 219 -3.44 5.32 -12.60
CA SER A 219 -3.47 6.39 -13.60
C SER A 219 -4.83 7.12 -13.64
N ALA A 220 -5.91 6.37 -13.47
CA ALA A 220 -7.28 6.90 -13.41
C ALA A 220 -7.61 7.57 -12.05
N GLY A 221 -6.69 7.52 -11.07
CA GLY A 221 -6.92 8.06 -9.73
C GLY A 221 -7.90 7.26 -8.88
N GLN A 222 -8.18 6.02 -9.27
CA GLN A 222 -9.06 5.09 -8.54
C GLN A 222 -8.33 4.41 -7.38
N VAL A 223 -7.09 3.94 -7.61
CA VAL A 223 -6.19 3.48 -6.56
C VAL A 223 -5.46 4.69 -5.99
N VAL A 224 -5.59 4.92 -4.70
CA VAL A 224 -5.12 6.16 -4.05
C VAL A 224 -3.94 5.95 -3.11
N ALA A 225 -3.77 4.74 -2.60
CA ALA A 225 -2.68 4.37 -1.72
C ALA A 225 -2.43 2.86 -1.78
N GLU A 226 -1.22 2.47 -1.37
CA GLU A 226 -0.79 1.10 -1.13
C GLU A 226 -0.09 1.05 0.22
N LEU A 227 -0.43 0.06 1.02
CA LEU A 227 0.20 -0.17 2.32
C LEU A 227 0.91 -1.52 2.30
N ASP A 228 2.22 -1.45 2.36
CA ASP A 228 3.07 -2.62 2.44
C ASP A 228 3.38 -2.94 3.89
N LEU A 229 3.03 -4.13 4.33
CA LEU A 229 3.23 -4.60 5.69
C LEU A 229 4.20 -5.78 5.70
N VAL A 230 5.40 -5.53 6.20
CA VAL A 230 6.52 -6.46 6.15
C VAL A 230 7.03 -6.76 7.54
N ALA A 231 7.22 -8.05 7.86
CA ALA A 231 7.93 -8.46 9.05
C ALA A 231 9.44 -8.40 8.82
N THR A 232 10.18 -7.74 9.70
CA THR A 232 11.64 -7.71 9.66
C THR A 232 12.27 -8.91 10.38
N SER A 233 13.54 -9.16 10.14
CA SER A 233 14.28 -10.29 10.76
C SER A 233 14.42 -10.18 12.27
N ASP A 234 14.31 -8.98 12.82
CA ASP A 234 14.35 -8.70 14.26
C ASP A 234 12.98 -8.77 14.94
N GLY A 235 11.94 -9.14 14.19
CA GLY A 235 10.58 -9.28 14.69
C GLY A 235 9.76 -7.98 14.72
N HIS A 236 10.34 -6.87 14.27
CA HIS A 236 9.60 -5.64 14.11
C HIS A 236 8.81 -5.64 12.78
N TRP A 237 7.73 -4.90 12.76
CA TRP A 237 6.94 -4.70 11.56
C TRP A 237 7.38 -3.42 10.87
N MET A 238 7.77 -3.52 9.61
CA MET A 238 7.96 -2.35 8.77
C MET A 238 6.68 -2.04 8.04
N GLN A 239 6.40 -0.76 7.95
CA GLN A 239 5.25 -0.20 7.26
C GLN A 239 5.79 0.76 6.24
N ASN A 240 5.36 0.61 5.01
CA ASN A 240 5.67 1.61 4.02
C ASN A 240 4.42 1.94 3.21
N PRO A 241 3.70 3.02 3.57
CA PRO A 241 2.60 3.49 2.77
C PRO A 241 3.15 4.21 1.53
N ALA A 242 2.90 3.67 0.34
CA ALA A 242 3.01 4.40 -0.90
C ALA A 242 1.68 5.13 -1.17
N ARG A 243 1.76 6.41 -1.47
CA ARG A 243 0.59 7.21 -1.81
C ARG A 243 0.65 7.58 -3.29
N TYR A 244 -0.47 7.48 -3.96
CA TYR A 244 -0.61 7.93 -5.35
C TYR A 244 -1.31 9.28 -5.42
N ARG A 245 -1.75 9.79 -4.27
CA ARG A 245 -2.46 11.07 -4.14
C ARG A 245 -2.04 11.81 -2.88
N ILE A 246 -1.90 13.12 -2.98
CA ILE A 246 -1.48 13.98 -1.87
C ILE A 246 -2.57 14.19 -0.82
N ASP A 247 -3.85 14.05 -1.21
CA ASP A 247 -5.01 14.26 -0.36
C ASP A 247 -5.45 13.00 0.40
N VAL A 248 -4.64 11.93 0.37
CA VAL A 248 -4.87 10.69 1.08
C VAL A 248 -3.79 10.46 2.11
N ALA A 249 -4.19 10.10 3.30
CA ALA A 249 -3.34 9.59 4.36
C ALA A 249 -3.74 8.15 4.67
N ALA A 250 -2.76 7.25 4.78
CA ALA A 250 -2.99 5.87 5.13
C ALA A 250 -1.86 5.41 6.05
N TRP A 251 -2.22 4.79 7.17
CA TRP A 251 -1.23 4.30 8.15
C TRP A 251 -1.80 3.13 8.93
N PRO A 252 -0.96 2.20 9.38
CA PRO A 252 -1.40 1.13 10.26
C PRO A 252 -1.59 1.65 11.69
N LEU A 253 -2.63 1.14 12.34
CA LEU A 253 -2.91 1.37 13.76
C LEU A 253 -2.39 0.22 14.62
N ALA A 254 -2.46 -1.00 14.12
CA ALA A 254 -1.96 -2.20 14.78
C ALA A 254 -1.67 -3.28 13.74
N VAL A 255 -0.53 -3.96 13.88
CA VAL A 255 -0.18 -5.12 13.07
C VAL A 255 0.21 -6.26 14.03
N ARG A 256 -0.32 -7.43 13.76
CA ARG A 256 -0.06 -8.67 14.50
C ARG A 256 -0.03 -9.83 13.49
N PRO A 257 0.57 -10.96 13.83
CA PRO A 257 0.42 -12.14 12.99
C PRO A 257 -1.06 -12.43 12.72
N ARG A 258 -1.41 -12.59 11.45
CA ARG A 258 -2.76 -12.85 10.95
C ARG A 258 -3.79 -11.71 11.14
N ALA A 259 -3.39 -10.54 11.61
CA ALA A 259 -4.31 -9.42 11.78
C ALA A 259 -3.62 -8.08 11.57
N ALA A 260 -4.27 -7.19 10.86
CA ALA A 260 -3.83 -5.81 10.68
C ALA A 260 -5.02 -4.87 10.78
N ARG A 261 -4.83 -3.75 11.48
CA ARG A 261 -5.77 -2.64 11.53
C ARG A 261 -5.10 -1.41 10.95
N MET A 262 -5.73 -0.79 9.98
CA MET A 262 -5.25 0.37 9.28
C MET A 262 -6.25 1.51 9.35
N GLN A 263 -5.74 2.73 9.29
CA GLN A 263 -6.53 3.94 9.12
C GLN A 263 -6.27 4.51 7.74
N VAL A 264 -7.34 4.86 7.04
CA VAL A 264 -7.29 5.61 5.78
C VAL A 264 -8.14 6.86 5.96
N ASP A 265 -7.62 7.99 5.55
CA ASP A 265 -8.31 9.26 5.62
C ASP A 265 -8.10 10.07 4.33
N SER A 266 -9.15 10.74 3.88
CA SER A 266 -9.09 11.65 2.74
C SER A 266 -10.15 12.74 2.89
N LEU A 267 -9.79 13.94 2.50
CA LEU A 267 -10.69 15.08 2.46
C LEU A 267 -11.65 15.04 1.26
N ARG A 268 -11.46 14.07 0.33
CA ARG A 268 -12.32 13.96 -0.86
C ARG A 268 -13.60 13.17 -0.57
N SER A 269 -14.66 13.63 -1.22
CA SER A 269 -15.86 12.84 -1.45
C SER A 269 -15.64 11.92 -2.65
N GLY A 270 -16.11 10.69 -2.58
CA GLY A 270 -16.04 9.69 -3.64
C GLY A 270 -15.35 8.42 -3.21
N GLY A 271 -15.61 7.37 -3.96
CA GLY A 271 -15.03 6.07 -3.70
C GLY A 271 -13.56 5.99 -4.13
N ALA A 272 -12.81 5.09 -3.52
CA ALA A 272 -11.44 4.80 -3.89
C ALA A 272 -11.06 3.36 -3.54
N ILE A 273 -9.97 2.91 -4.14
CA ILE A 273 -9.34 1.63 -3.86
C ILE A 273 -8.05 1.87 -3.08
N VAL A 274 -7.86 1.11 -2.03
CA VAL A 274 -6.59 1.02 -1.29
C VAL A 274 -6.04 -0.38 -1.49
N LEU A 275 -4.77 -0.48 -1.85
CA LEU A 275 -4.06 -1.75 -1.94
C LEU A 275 -3.41 -2.06 -0.60
N PHE A 276 -3.38 -3.34 -0.26
CA PHE A 276 -2.68 -3.87 0.90
C PHE A 276 -1.81 -5.02 0.43
N ALA A 277 -0.51 -4.91 0.65
CA ALA A 277 0.43 -5.97 0.36
C ALA A 277 1.02 -6.51 1.67
N PHE A 278 0.90 -7.81 1.87
CA PHE A 278 1.35 -8.48 3.09
C PHE A 278 2.46 -9.47 2.79
N ASP A 279 3.54 -9.35 3.54
CA ASP A 279 4.52 -10.43 3.63
C ASP A 279 3.83 -11.69 4.19
N PRO A 280 4.13 -12.89 3.66
CA PRO A 280 3.55 -14.15 4.17
C PRO A 280 3.77 -14.39 5.65
N ARG A 281 4.79 -13.79 6.25
CA ARG A 281 5.03 -13.84 7.70
C ARG A 281 4.04 -12.97 8.48
N THR A 282 3.63 -11.84 7.90
CA THR A 282 2.62 -10.95 8.48
C THR A 282 1.23 -11.56 8.37
N MET A 283 0.90 -12.02 7.19
CA MET A 283 -0.42 -12.55 6.87
C MET A 283 -0.26 -13.90 6.17
N PRO A 284 0.09 -14.96 6.91
CA PRO A 284 0.17 -16.29 6.32
C PRO A 284 -1.22 -16.70 5.86
N ILE A 285 -1.39 -16.79 4.54
CA ILE A 285 -2.62 -17.23 3.89
C ILE A 285 -2.33 -18.55 3.21
N ASN A 286 -2.81 -19.63 3.81
CA ASN A 286 -2.86 -20.92 3.15
C ASN A 286 -4.17 -20.96 2.34
N GLY A 287 -4.21 -21.76 1.26
CA GLY A 287 -5.35 -21.79 0.36
C GLY A 287 -6.72 -22.10 1.01
N SER A 288 -6.73 -22.60 2.24
CA SER A 288 -7.92 -22.87 3.06
C SER A 288 -8.22 -21.77 4.09
N ASP A 289 -7.35 -20.78 4.27
CA ASP A 289 -7.56 -19.71 5.24
C ASP A 289 -8.68 -18.78 4.78
N GLN A 290 -9.53 -18.40 5.72
CA GLN A 290 -10.57 -17.42 5.48
C GLN A 290 -10.05 -16.02 5.81
N ILE A 291 -10.17 -15.11 4.87
CA ILE A 291 -9.86 -13.71 5.10
C ILE A 291 -11.17 -12.97 5.41
N SER A 292 -11.18 -12.26 6.52
CA SER A 292 -12.24 -11.34 6.90
C SER A 292 -11.72 -9.91 6.80
N VAL A 293 -12.44 -9.07 6.09
CA VAL A 293 -12.16 -7.63 5.97
C VAL A 293 -13.36 -6.86 6.48
N SER A 294 -13.12 -5.86 7.31
CA SER A 294 -14.17 -4.94 7.74
C SER A 294 -13.73 -3.49 7.64
N ALA A 295 -14.66 -2.59 7.39
CA ALA A 295 -14.46 -1.15 7.41
C ALA A 295 -15.37 -0.54 8.48
N ASN A 296 -14.76 0.21 9.42
CA ASN A 296 -15.48 0.78 10.58
C ASN A 296 -16.33 -0.26 11.32
N GLY A 297 -15.80 -1.49 11.48
CA GLY A 297 -16.47 -2.61 12.13
C GLY A 297 -17.56 -3.30 11.30
N LYS A 298 -17.82 -2.85 10.07
CA LYS A 298 -18.78 -3.49 9.16
C LYS A 298 -18.05 -4.41 8.20
N ALA A 299 -18.43 -5.70 8.19
CA ALA A 299 -17.84 -6.68 7.28
C ALA A 299 -18.05 -6.29 5.81
N LEU A 300 -17.00 -6.47 5.00
CA LEU A 300 -17.01 -6.24 3.57
C LEU A 300 -17.28 -7.54 2.81
N ASN A 301 -17.96 -7.42 1.68
CA ASN A 301 -18.17 -8.54 0.79
C ASN A 301 -16.90 -8.79 -0.04
N ARG A 302 -16.51 -10.06 -0.17
CA ARG A 302 -15.47 -10.45 -1.11
C ARG A 302 -16.05 -10.45 -2.54
N SER A 303 -15.30 -9.86 -3.47
CA SER A 303 -15.55 -9.99 -4.90
C SER A 303 -14.62 -11.06 -5.46
N ASP A 304 -15.18 -12.02 -6.20
CA ASP A 304 -14.40 -13.08 -6.84
C ASP A 304 -13.82 -12.62 -8.20
N ASP A 305 -14.33 -11.51 -8.73
CA ASP A 305 -13.85 -10.90 -9.98
C ASP A 305 -12.94 -9.70 -9.68
N THR A 306 -11.66 -9.94 -9.78
CA THR A 306 -10.62 -8.94 -9.53
C THR A 306 -10.71 -7.78 -10.52
N LEU A 307 -10.91 -8.07 -11.80
CA LEU A 307 -10.90 -7.04 -12.84
C LEU A 307 -12.14 -6.14 -12.76
N THR A 308 -13.27 -6.69 -12.38
CA THR A 308 -14.50 -5.90 -12.18
C THR A 308 -14.30 -4.81 -11.13
N LEU A 309 -13.48 -5.04 -10.10
CA LEU A 309 -13.22 -4.01 -9.09
C LEU A 309 -12.58 -2.76 -9.71
N PHE A 310 -11.69 -2.93 -10.68
CA PHE A 310 -10.99 -1.83 -11.33
C PHE A 310 -11.78 -1.21 -12.48
N TYR A 311 -12.38 -2.02 -13.35
CA TYR A 311 -13.00 -1.51 -14.59
C TYR A 311 -14.40 -0.95 -14.44
N THR A 312 -15.13 -1.30 -13.39
CA THR A 312 -16.51 -0.80 -13.20
C THR A 312 -16.62 0.23 -12.08
N PHE A 313 -15.51 0.93 -11.81
CA PHE A 313 -15.42 1.93 -10.75
C PHE A 313 -16.49 3.02 -10.82
N ASP A 314 -16.81 3.51 -12.03
CA ASP A 314 -17.78 4.60 -12.26
C ASP A 314 -19.24 4.16 -12.29
N SER A 315 -19.52 2.86 -12.27
CA SER A 315 -20.88 2.35 -12.35
C SER A 315 -21.51 2.22 -10.98
N VAL A 316 -22.29 3.22 -10.57
CA VAL A 316 -23.28 3.18 -9.47
C VAL A 316 -22.73 2.97 -8.05
N ALA A 317 -23.36 3.60 -7.06
CA ALA A 317 -23.11 3.49 -5.63
C ALA A 317 -22.80 2.03 -5.21
N ARG A 318 -21.51 1.67 -5.23
CA ARG A 318 -21.08 0.34 -4.83
C ARG A 318 -21.01 0.27 -3.32
N ASN A 319 -21.36 -0.87 -2.80
CA ASN A 319 -21.04 -1.20 -1.41
C ASN A 319 -19.53 -1.42 -1.29
N ALA A 320 -18.99 -1.07 -0.13
CA ALA A 320 -17.61 -1.40 0.21
C ALA A 320 -17.37 -2.92 0.03
N SER A 321 -16.27 -3.26 -0.64
CA SER A 321 -15.92 -4.64 -0.99
C SER A 321 -14.41 -4.81 -1.10
N TYR A 322 -13.95 -6.05 -1.15
CA TYR A 322 -12.54 -6.35 -1.36
C TYR A 322 -12.36 -7.53 -2.33
N THR A 323 -11.20 -7.61 -2.92
CA THR A 323 -10.76 -8.78 -3.70
C THR A 323 -9.30 -9.10 -3.41
N MET A 324 -8.95 -10.37 -3.60
CA MET A 324 -7.57 -10.83 -3.57
C MET A 324 -7.01 -10.77 -4.97
N LEU A 325 -5.88 -10.12 -5.13
CA LEU A 325 -5.19 -10.09 -6.41
C LEU A 325 -4.39 -11.39 -6.58
N PRO A 326 -4.44 -12.04 -7.74
CA PRO A 326 -3.66 -13.26 -8.02
C PRO A 326 -2.19 -12.92 -8.30
N LEU A 327 -1.55 -12.26 -7.35
CA LEU A 327 -0.18 -11.76 -7.42
C LEU A 327 0.72 -12.57 -6.49
N PRO A 328 2.05 -12.58 -6.71
CA PRO A 328 2.97 -13.15 -5.75
C PRO A 328 2.76 -12.52 -4.36
N GLY A 329 2.67 -13.36 -3.33
CA GLY A 329 2.32 -12.90 -1.98
C GLY A 329 0.83 -12.65 -1.79
N THR A 330 0.48 -11.97 -0.71
CA THR A 330 -0.89 -11.59 -0.40
C THR A 330 -1.10 -10.12 -0.73
N VAL A 331 -1.70 -9.86 -1.88
CA VAL A 331 -2.10 -8.51 -2.27
C VAL A 331 -3.61 -8.45 -2.33
N MET A 332 -4.18 -7.42 -1.72
CA MET A 332 -5.62 -7.21 -1.60
C MET A 332 -5.97 -5.81 -2.07
N ALA A 333 -7.02 -5.69 -2.85
CA ALA A 333 -7.63 -4.42 -3.20
C ALA A 333 -8.93 -4.24 -2.41
N VAL A 334 -9.05 -3.14 -1.68
CA VAL A 334 -10.23 -2.79 -0.89
C VAL A 334 -10.86 -1.54 -1.48
N TYR A 335 -12.08 -1.67 -1.98
CA TYR A 335 -12.90 -0.55 -2.41
C TYR A 335 -13.71 0.02 -1.26
N LEU A 336 -13.61 1.33 -1.08
CA LEU A 336 -14.35 2.10 -0.09
C LEU A 336 -15.14 3.21 -0.79
N PRO A 337 -16.45 3.32 -0.59
CA PRO A 337 -17.28 4.36 -1.21
C PRO A 337 -16.98 5.76 -0.64
N SER A 338 -16.30 5.84 0.49
CA SER A 338 -15.82 7.06 1.13
C SER A 338 -14.56 6.75 1.93
N LEU A 339 -13.61 7.66 1.94
CA LEU A 339 -12.35 7.54 2.69
C LEU A 339 -12.31 8.44 3.95
N ALA A 340 -13.41 9.07 4.33
CA ALA A 340 -13.42 9.95 5.50
C ALA A 340 -13.25 9.14 6.79
N ALA A 341 -12.06 9.15 7.37
CA ALA A 341 -11.68 8.51 8.63
C ALA A 341 -12.10 7.03 8.72
N VAL A 342 -11.70 6.20 7.73
CA VAL A 342 -12.07 4.78 7.68
C VAL A 342 -11.01 3.93 8.37
N SER A 343 -11.43 3.15 9.37
CA SER A 343 -10.62 2.08 9.96
C SER A 343 -10.91 0.77 9.23
N ILE A 344 -9.86 0.12 8.74
CA ILE A 344 -9.94 -1.16 8.03
C ILE A 344 -9.29 -2.22 8.91
N ASP A 345 -10.03 -3.28 9.22
CA ASP A 345 -9.51 -4.48 9.89
C ASP A 345 -9.42 -5.62 8.87
N ILE A 346 -8.26 -6.26 8.81
CA ILE A 346 -7.98 -7.43 7.98
C ILE A 346 -7.52 -8.56 8.89
N VAL A 347 -8.20 -9.70 8.85
CA VAL A 347 -7.91 -10.85 9.69
C VAL A 347 -7.88 -12.12 8.84
N SER A 348 -6.81 -12.91 8.94
CA SER A 348 -6.72 -14.25 8.38
C SER A 348 -7.07 -15.27 9.47
N LEU A 349 -8.13 -16.02 9.25
CA LEU A 349 -8.58 -17.06 10.16
C LEU A 349 -8.12 -18.42 9.63
N PRO A 350 -7.52 -19.28 10.49
CA PRO A 350 -7.26 -20.65 10.09
C PRO A 350 -8.59 -21.34 9.73
N PRO A 351 -8.57 -22.38 8.87
CA PRO A 351 -9.78 -23.15 8.60
C PRO A 351 -10.38 -23.62 9.92
N ALA A 352 -11.70 -23.56 10.02
CA ALA A 352 -12.40 -24.10 11.21
C ALA A 352 -11.93 -25.55 11.38
N ALA A 353 -11.47 -25.88 12.57
CA ALA A 353 -11.17 -27.28 12.88
C ALA A 353 -12.38 -28.11 12.48
N PRO A 354 -12.20 -29.23 11.78
CA PRO A 354 -13.33 -30.11 11.45
C PRO A 354 -14.09 -30.36 12.73
N ALA A 355 -15.39 -30.10 12.70
CA ALA A 355 -16.23 -30.37 13.87
C ALA A 355 -15.89 -31.79 14.34
N PRO A 356 -15.60 -31.98 15.65
CA PRO A 356 -15.29 -33.33 16.13
C PRO A 356 -16.39 -34.24 15.59
N ALA A 357 -15.98 -35.29 14.86
CA ALA A 357 -16.94 -36.27 14.38
C ALA A 357 -17.69 -36.76 15.63
N PHE A 358 -18.90 -36.29 15.79
CA PHE A 358 -19.75 -36.79 16.84
C PHE A 358 -20.01 -38.25 16.51
N ASP A 359 -19.29 -39.11 17.20
CA ASP A 359 -19.59 -40.54 17.16
C ASP A 359 -21.07 -40.67 17.57
N ALA A 360 -21.88 -41.31 16.75
CA ALA A 360 -23.33 -41.48 17.01
C ALA A 360 -23.60 -42.10 18.37
N GLY A 361 -22.57 -42.67 19.04
CA GLY A 361 -22.58 -43.08 20.43
C GLY A 361 -22.61 -41.96 21.47
N SER A 362 -22.17 -40.73 21.09
CA SER A 362 -22.12 -39.61 22.03
C SER A 362 -23.42 -38.79 22.12
N GLU A 363 -24.29 -38.88 21.12
CA GLU A 363 -25.62 -38.22 21.19
C GLU A 363 -26.47 -38.73 22.33
N ALA A 364 -26.43 -40.05 22.60
CA ALA A 364 -27.15 -40.65 23.72
C ALA A 364 -26.63 -40.14 25.09
N ALA A 365 -25.34 -39.88 25.20
CA ALA A 365 -24.74 -39.37 26.44
C ALA A 365 -25.09 -37.90 26.69
N VAL A 366 -25.13 -37.05 25.63
CA VAL A 366 -25.49 -35.65 25.74
C VAL A 366 -26.99 -35.48 26.06
N ILE A 367 -27.85 -36.28 25.43
CA ILE A 367 -29.28 -36.28 25.69
C ILE A 367 -29.56 -36.79 27.13
N ALA A 368 -28.85 -37.82 27.58
CA ALA A 368 -28.94 -38.31 28.95
C ALA A 368 -28.47 -37.26 29.98
N ALA A 369 -27.40 -36.54 29.71
CA ALA A 369 -26.88 -35.47 30.58
C ALA A 369 -27.88 -34.29 30.67
N LEU A 370 -28.48 -33.88 29.57
CA LEU A 370 -29.52 -32.83 29.53
C LEU A 370 -30.80 -33.24 30.26
N ALA A 371 -31.20 -34.52 30.15
CA ALA A 371 -32.34 -35.05 30.87
C ALA A 371 -32.12 -35.06 32.40
N ILE A 372 -30.88 -35.42 32.85
CA ILE A 372 -30.54 -35.42 34.29
C ILE A 372 -30.53 -33.99 34.84
N VAL A 373 -30.00 -33.01 34.12
CA VAL A 373 -29.98 -31.61 34.54
C VAL A 373 -31.43 -31.04 34.63
N SER A 374 -32.27 -31.40 33.68
CA SER A 374 -33.68 -30.97 33.65
C SER A 374 -34.49 -31.54 34.83
N VAL A 375 -34.26 -32.80 35.20
CA VAL A 375 -34.89 -33.45 36.36
C VAL A 375 -34.40 -32.87 37.68
N ALA A 376 -33.10 -32.54 37.76
CA ALA A 376 -32.52 -31.89 38.95
C ALA A 376 -33.08 -30.48 39.16
N ALA A 377 -33.19 -29.68 38.09
CA ALA A 377 -33.80 -28.34 38.12
C ALA A 377 -35.28 -28.38 38.54
N ALA A 378 -36.05 -29.33 37.99
CA ALA A 378 -37.47 -29.50 38.36
C ALA A 378 -37.66 -29.92 39.82
N ARG A 379 -36.73 -30.69 40.42
CA ARG A 379 -36.76 -31.03 41.84
C ARG A 379 -36.39 -29.87 42.75
N MET A 380 -35.47 -29.00 42.36
CA MET A 380 -35.13 -27.80 43.14
C MET A 380 -36.29 -26.79 43.18
N LEU A 381 -37.03 -26.65 42.09
CA LEU A 381 -38.18 -25.72 42.03
C LEU A 381 -39.42 -26.21 42.85
N ARG A 382 -39.50 -27.50 43.18
CA ARG A 382 -40.61 -28.05 44.00
C ARG A 382 -40.38 -28.00 45.50
N ARG A 383 -39.22 -27.63 45.99
CA ARG A 383 -38.99 -27.41 47.42
C ARG A 383 -39.43 -25.99 47.79
N LYS A 384 -40.73 -25.83 48.13
CA LYS A 384 -41.24 -24.65 48.84
C LYS A 384 -40.62 -24.63 50.22
N PRO A 385 -40.12 -23.50 50.70
CA PRO A 385 -39.82 -23.35 52.12
C PRO A 385 -41.13 -23.29 52.90
N THR A 386 -41.20 -24.12 53.90
CA THR A 386 -42.20 -23.99 55.01
C THR A 386 -41.67 -22.93 55.96
#